data_62ddf39e7db297339367f95e5938600b
#
_entry.id   62ddf39e7db297339367f95e5938600b
#
_cell.length_a   1.000
_cell.length_b   1.000
_cell.length_c   1.000
_cell.angle_alpha   90.00
_cell.angle_beta   90.00
_cell.angle_gamma   90.00
#
_symmetry.space_group_name_H-M   'P 1'
#
loop_
_entity.id
_entity.type
_entity.pdbx_description
1 polymer ?
#
loop_
_entity_poly.entity_id
_entity_poly.type
_entity_poly.pdbx_seq_one_letter_code
_entity_poly.pdbx_strand_id
1 'polypeptide(L)'
;MRRRLYFLLPDVKSAKQVFKKLLLARVQDRHIFFLAKDGVELNDLPEATMLQKSDEIHGLGVGLVVGGATGALAGVVAMMFPPSGLAMGLGVILAMSLIGAIVGIWASGMIASDVPNTRLEKFSKEIERGKILLMVDVHKHQIEEITDTLREQHPDATPRGRDPTIPAFP
;
A
#
# COMPACT_ATOMS: atom_id res chain seq x y z
N MET A 1 13.69 -9.16 -10.16
CA MET A 1 12.95 -8.63 -9.00
C MET A 1 13.32 -7.18 -8.81
N ARG A 2 12.33 -6.30 -8.66
CA ARG A 2 12.53 -4.89 -8.30
C ARG A 2 12.59 -4.73 -6.80
N ARG A 3 13.18 -3.64 -6.34
CA ARG A 3 13.20 -3.22 -4.94
C ARG A 3 12.77 -1.77 -4.83
N ARG A 4 12.05 -1.45 -3.78
CA ARG A 4 11.62 -0.09 -3.46
C ARG A 4 12.65 0.58 -2.59
N LEU A 5 13.12 1.72 -3.05
CA LEU A 5 14.02 2.61 -2.31
C LEU A 5 13.21 3.78 -1.76
N TYR A 6 13.56 4.23 -0.58
CA TYR A 6 12.93 5.35 0.11
C TYR A 6 13.94 6.47 0.34
N PHE A 7 13.60 7.68 -0.08
CA PHE A 7 14.38 8.87 0.16
C PHE A 7 13.50 9.98 0.71
N LEU A 8 14.00 10.71 1.70
CA LEU A 8 13.34 11.92 2.20
C LEU A 8 13.96 13.14 1.55
N LEU A 9 13.15 13.98 0.95
CA LEU A 9 13.52 15.22 0.27
C LEU A 9 12.99 16.41 1.06
N PRO A 10 13.74 17.52 1.11
CA PRO A 10 13.36 18.67 1.93
C PRO A 10 12.13 19.42 1.41
N ASP A 11 11.96 19.51 0.10
CA ASP A 11 10.92 20.31 -0.53
C ASP A 11 10.52 19.81 -1.93
N VAL A 12 9.44 20.41 -2.50
CA VAL A 12 8.90 20.11 -3.84
C VAL A 12 9.90 20.42 -4.94
N LYS A 13 10.75 21.45 -4.76
CA LYS A 13 11.75 21.85 -5.75
C LYS A 13 12.81 20.76 -5.91
N SER A 14 13.31 20.24 -4.80
CA SER A 14 14.23 19.10 -4.77
C SER A 14 13.58 17.86 -5.36
N ALA A 15 12.30 17.61 -5.05
CA ALA A 15 11.56 16.49 -5.62
C ALA A 15 11.46 16.57 -7.16
N LYS A 16 11.18 17.75 -7.72
CA LYS A 16 11.16 17.96 -9.18
C LYS A 16 12.53 17.75 -9.83
N GLN A 17 13.60 18.16 -9.18
CA GLN A 17 14.96 17.95 -9.68
C GLN A 17 15.32 16.47 -9.69
N VAL A 18 15.04 15.77 -8.60
CA VAL A 18 15.27 14.33 -8.47
C VAL A 18 14.44 13.56 -9.50
N PHE A 19 13.17 13.92 -9.69
CA PHE A 19 12.30 13.30 -10.68
C PHE A 19 12.89 13.38 -12.10
N LYS A 20 13.30 14.58 -12.53
CA LYS A 20 13.94 14.75 -13.85
C LYS A 20 15.20 13.88 -14.01
N LYS A 21 16.00 13.74 -12.96
CA LYS A 21 17.22 12.93 -12.98
C LYS A 21 16.93 11.44 -13.06
N LEU A 22 15.92 10.97 -12.32
CA LEU A 22 15.49 9.57 -12.39
C LEU A 22 14.99 9.22 -13.79
N LEU A 23 14.27 10.13 -14.46
CA LEU A 23 13.87 9.96 -15.86
C LEU A 23 15.08 9.90 -16.79
N LEU A 24 16.09 10.74 -16.60
CA LEU A 24 17.34 10.71 -17.37
C LEU A 24 18.13 9.41 -17.12
N ALA A 25 18.08 8.86 -15.91
CA ALA A 25 18.62 7.54 -15.56
C ALA A 25 17.75 6.38 -16.07
N ARG A 26 16.78 6.65 -16.97
CA ARG A 26 15.86 5.67 -17.57
C ARG A 26 14.97 4.92 -16.59
N VAL A 27 14.73 5.48 -15.42
CA VAL A 27 13.67 4.99 -14.52
C VAL A 27 12.34 5.50 -15.08
N GLN A 28 11.40 4.59 -15.34
CA GLN A 28 10.10 4.94 -15.87
C GLN A 28 9.28 5.66 -14.81
N ASP A 29 8.51 6.67 -15.21
CA ASP A 29 7.62 7.49 -14.37
C ASP A 29 6.70 6.65 -13.47
N ARG A 30 6.11 5.58 -14.03
CA ARG A 30 5.24 4.63 -13.31
C ARG A 30 5.92 3.87 -12.15
N HIS A 31 7.21 4.03 -11.97
CA HIS A 31 8.00 3.43 -10.89
C HIS A 31 8.55 4.46 -9.91
N ILE A 32 8.15 5.72 -10.07
CA ILE A 32 8.55 6.83 -9.23
C ILE A 32 7.29 7.39 -8.59
N PHE A 33 7.25 7.49 -7.27
CA PHE A 33 6.10 7.96 -6.53
C PHE A 33 6.53 8.92 -5.44
N PHE A 34 5.75 9.97 -5.25
CA PHE A 34 5.99 10.97 -4.22
C PHE A 34 4.82 10.98 -3.24
N LEU A 35 5.16 11.08 -1.96
CA LEU A 35 4.19 11.26 -0.88
C LEU A 35 4.57 12.51 -0.09
N ALA A 36 3.65 13.43 -0.01
CA ALA A 36 3.75 14.65 0.78
C ALA A 36 2.62 14.73 1.81
N LYS A 37 2.70 15.69 2.70
CA LYS A 37 1.61 16.03 3.62
C LYS A 37 0.38 16.48 2.83
N ASP A 38 -0.81 16.19 3.35
CA ASP A 38 -2.07 16.65 2.78
C ASP A 38 -2.07 18.19 2.64
N GLY A 39 -2.54 18.64 1.47
CA GLY A 39 -2.55 20.06 1.11
C GLY A 39 -1.26 20.60 0.47
N VAL A 40 -0.23 19.79 0.31
CA VAL A 40 0.96 20.15 -0.47
C VAL A 40 0.76 19.76 -1.93
N GLU A 41 0.69 20.74 -2.81
CA GLU A 41 0.57 20.51 -4.24
C GLU A 41 1.88 19.97 -4.82
N LEU A 42 1.87 18.71 -5.23
CA LEU A 42 3.01 18.07 -5.91
C LEU A 42 3.11 18.46 -7.39
N ASN A 43 2.09 19.16 -7.93
CA ASN A 43 1.97 19.58 -9.33
C ASN A 43 2.13 18.37 -10.30
N ASP A 44 3.13 18.41 -11.19
CA ASP A 44 3.37 17.38 -12.22
C ASP A 44 4.12 16.14 -11.69
N LEU A 45 4.32 16.00 -10.40
CA LEU A 45 5.01 14.85 -9.82
C LEU A 45 4.05 13.66 -9.65
N PRO A 46 4.45 12.42 -9.98
CA PRO A 46 3.65 11.23 -9.76
C PRO A 46 3.35 11.04 -8.26
N GLU A 47 2.11 11.23 -7.88
CA GLU A 47 1.68 11.04 -6.50
C GLU A 47 1.48 9.56 -6.18
N ALA A 48 1.81 9.16 -4.95
CA ALA A 48 1.55 7.81 -4.47
C ALA A 48 0.05 7.52 -4.46
N THR A 49 -0.36 6.38 -5.01
CA THR A 49 -1.76 5.95 -5.02
C THR A 49 -2.25 5.57 -3.63
N MET A 50 -3.57 5.51 -3.42
CA MET A 50 -4.19 5.07 -2.16
C MET A 50 -3.65 3.72 -1.71
N LEU A 51 -3.52 2.74 -2.62
CA LEU A 51 -2.94 1.41 -2.34
C LEU A 51 -1.48 1.45 -1.87
N GLN A 52 -0.76 2.54 -2.13
CA GLN A 52 0.62 2.73 -1.68
C GLN A 52 0.69 3.53 -0.38
N LYS A 53 -0.32 4.37 -0.12
CA LYS A 53 -0.45 5.19 1.10
C LYS A 53 -1.02 4.40 2.28
N SER A 54 -1.88 3.40 2.02
CA SER A 54 -2.61 2.62 3.04
C SER A 54 -2.29 1.12 2.99
N ASP A 55 -2.62 0.41 4.04
CA ASP A 55 -2.52 -1.06 4.15
C ASP A 55 -3.78 -1.78 3.61
N GLU A 56 -4.47 -1.20 2.62
CA GLU A 56 -5.74 -1.71 2.10
C GLU A 56 -5.68 -3.17 1.68
N ILE A 57 -4.63 -3.57 0.93
CA ILE A 57 -4.53 -4.97 0.44
C ILE A 57 -4.44 -5.94 1.62
N HIS A 58 -3.67 -5.60 2.66
CA HIS A 58 -3.58 -6.42 3.86
C HIS A 58 -4.92 -6.45 4.61
N GLY A 59 -5.54 -5.29 4.78
CA GLY A 59 -6.86 -5.16 5.43
C GLY A 59 -7.94 -5.96 4.71
N LEU A 60 -8.03 -5.86 3.38
CA LEU A 60 -8.97 -6.62 2.56
C LEU A 60 -8.77 -8.14 2.72
N GLY A 61 -7.49 -8.60 2.74
CA GLY A 61 -7.15 -10.00 2.96
C GLY A 61 -7.60 -10.51 4.34
N VAL A 62 -7.35 -9.74 5.39
CA VAL A 62 -7.80 -10.05 6.75
C VAL A 62 -9.32 -10.09 6.81
N GLY A 63 -10.00 -9.11 6.20
CA GLY A 63 -11.46 -9.05 6.14
C GLY A 63 -12.07 -10.26 5.46
N LEU A 64 -11.49 -10.70 4.36
CA LEU A 64 -11.93 -11.89 3.63
C LEU A 64 -11.85 -13.15 4.51
N VAL A 65 -10.71 -13.37 5.18
CA VAL A 65 -10.49 -14.58 5.98
C VAL A 65 -11.36 -14.56 7.24
N VAL A 66 -11.36 -13.46 7.98
CA VAL A 66 -12.14 -13.32 9.23
C VAL A 66 -13.64 -13.34 8.93
N GLY A 67 -14.09 -12.58 7.93
CA GLY A 67 -15.48 -12.54 7.53
C GLY A 67 -15.97 -13.89 7.00
N GLY A 68 -15.17 -14.55 6.16
CA GLY A 68 -15.48 -15.88 5.63
C GLY A 68 -15.59 -16.94 6.72
N ALA A 69 -14.64 -16.96 7.66
CA ALA A 69 -14.66 -17.89 8.80
C ALA A 69 -15.88 -17.63 9.70
N THR A 70 -16.17 -16.37 10.04
CA THR A 70 -17.33 -15.99 10.83
C THR A 70 -18.65 -16.39 10.15
N GLY A 71 -18.74 -16.13 8.82
CA GLY A 71 -19.88 -16.55 8.01
C GLY A 71 -20.05 -18.08 7.98
N ALA A 72 -18.96 -18.85 7.85
CA ALA A 72 -19.00 -20.30 7.92
C ALA A 72 -19.53 -20.80 9.27
N LEU A 73 -19.05 -20.23 10.38
CA LEU A 73 -19.55 -20.55 11.72
C LEU A 73 -21.06 -20.25 11.85
N ALA A 74 -21.49 -19.08 11.37
CA ALA A 74 -22.91 -18.73 11.34
C ALA A 74 -23.73 -19.73 10.50
N GLY A 75 -23.20 -20.18 9.37
CA GLY A 75 -23.80 -21.21 8.53
C GLY A 75 -23.93 -22.56 9.23
N VAL A 76 -22.93 -22.97 10.02
CA VAL A 76 -23.02 -24.19 10.87
C VAL A 76 -24.12 -24.05 11.90
N VAL A 77 -24.19 -22.91 12.60
CA VAL A 77 -25.26 -22.65 13.59
C VAL A 77 -26.64 -22.70 12.93
N ALA A 78 -26.81 -22.05 11.76
CA ALA A 78 -28.07 -22.07 11.01
C ALA A 78 -28.47 -23.49 10.57
N MET A 79 -27.49 -24.33 10.22
CA MET A 79 -27.74 -25.72 9.88
C MET A 79 -28.14 -26.57 11.09
N MET A 80 -27.58 -26.29 12.29
CA MET A 80 -27.93 -26.99 13.53
C MET A 80 -29.30 -26.56 14.10
N PHE A 81 -29.68 -25.30 13.88
CA PHE A 81 -30.93 -24.70 14.36
C PHE A 81 -31.71 -24.11 13.18
N PRO A 82 -32.22 -24.94 12.25
CA PRO A 82 -32.88 -24.41 11.07
C PRO A 82 -34.20 -23.72 11.46
N PRO A 83 -34.52 -22.57 10.84
CA PRO A 83 -35.86 -21.95 10.98
C PRO A 83 -36.94 -22.92 10.52
N SER A 84 -38.11 -22.87 11.16
CA SER A 84 -39.22 -23.77 10.89
C SER A 84 -39.58 -23.83 9.42
N GLY A 85 -39.58 -25.05 8.84
CA GLY A 85 -39.97 -25.30 7.44
C GLY A 85 -38.86 -25.23 6.41
N LEU A 86 -37.62 -25.00 6.81
CA LEU A 86 -36.47 -24.97 5.88
C LEU A 86 -35.53 -26.14 6.12
N ALA A 87 -35.33 -26.98 5.09
CA ALA A 87 -34.28 -28.00 5.09
C ALA A 87 -32.95 -27.35 4.67
N MET A 88 -32.06 -27.13 5.63
CA MET A 88 -30.76 -26.52 5.39
C MET A 88 -29.67 -27.60 5.19
N GLY A 89 -29.04 -27.58 4.04
CA GLY A 89 -27.89 -28.43 3.72
C GLY A 89 -26.56 -27.70 3.79
N LEU A 90 -25.45 -28.39 3.45
CA LEU A 90 -24.10 -27.84 3.42
C LEU A 90 -23.95 -26.55 2.57
N GLY A 91 -24.83 -26.32 1.60
CA GLY A 91 -24.86 -25.12 0.78
C GLY A 91 -25.06 -23.84 1.60
N VAL A 92 -25.74 -23.92 2.76
CA VAL A 92 -25.92 -22.76 3.66
C VAL A 92 -24.60 -22.31 4.25
N ILE A 93 -23.71 -23.23 4.61
CA ILE A 93 -22.39 -22.89 5.15
C ILE A 93 -21.57 -22.13 4.10
N LEU A 94 -21.59 -22.61 2.86
CA LEU A 94 -20.90 -21.94 1.75
C LEU A 94 -21.49 -20.55 1.46
N ALA A 95 -22.82 -20.44 1.40
CA ALA A 95 -23.49 -19.17 1.16
C ALA A 95 -23.18 -18.14 2.26
N MET A 96 -23.29 -18.55 3.53
CA MET A 96 -22.99 -17.67 4.67
C MET A 96 -21.52 -17.29 4.74
N SER A 97 -20.60 -18.21 4.37
CA SER A 97 -19.17 -17.92 4.29
C SER A 97 -18.87 -16.88 3.22
N LEU A 98 -19.48 -16.99 2.03
CA LEU A 98 -19.33 -16.00 0.96
C LEU A 98 -19.88 -14.63 1.35
N ILE A 99 -21.08 -14.58 1.95
CA ILE A 99 -21.67 -13.34 2.43
C ILE A 99 -20.76 -12.71 3.50
N GLY A 100 -20.31 -13.50 4.46
CA GLY A 100 -19.39 -13.05 5.51
C GLY A 100 -18.08 -12.52 4.94
N ALA A 101 -17.50 -13.20 3.93
CA ALA A 101 -16.30 -12.74 3.25
C ALA A 101 -16.50 -11.38 2.56
N ILE A 102 -17.61 -11.19 1.83
CA ILE A 102 -17.93 -9.93 1.17
C ILE A 102 -18.11 -8.79 2.18
N VAL A 103 -18.86 -9.02 3.26
CA VAL A 103 -19.05 -8.03 4.33
C VAL A 103 -17.72 -7.74 5.04
N GLY A 104 -16.90 -8.76 5.28
CA GLY A 104 -15.58 -8.61 5.89
C GLY A 104 -14.63 -7.78 5.03
N ILE A 105 -14.58 -8.04 3.72
CA ILE A 105 -13.80 -7.24 2.76
C ILE A 105 -14.25 -5.77 2.80
N TRP A 106 -15.56 -5.54 2.73
CA TRP A 106 -16.11 -4.18 2.74
C TRP A 106 -15.78 -3.42 4.03
N ALA A 107 -16.04 -4.02 5.19
CA ALA A 107 -15.77 -3.42 6.49
C ALA A 107 -14.27 -3.17 6.70
N SER A 108 -13.43 -4.16 6.38
CA SER A 108 -11.98 -4.02 6.49
C SER A 108 -11.41 -3.00 5.51
N GLY A 109 -11.98 -2.89 4.30
CA GLY A 109 -11.59 -1.86 3.34
C GLY A 109 -11.82 -0.45 3.88
N MET A 110 -12.97 -0.20 4.49
CA MET A 110 -13.27 1.11 5.10
C MET A 110 -12.26 1.45 6.23
N ILE A 111 -11.93 0.47 7.08
CA ILE A 111 -10.98 0.68 8.17
C ILE A 111 -9.55 0.86 7.60
N ALA A 112 -9.16 0.04 6.63
CA ALA A 112 -7.80 0.06 6.06
C ALA A 112 -7.51 1.34 5.27
N SER A 113 -8.53 2.00 4.71
CA SER A 113 -8.36 3.29 4.01
C SER A 113 -7.86 4.40 4.95
N ASP A 114 -8.24 4.35 6.22
CA ASP A 114 -7.83 5.34 7.23
C ASP A 114 -6.52 4.97 7.93
N VAL A 115 -6.03 3.73 7.77
CA VAL A 115 -4.77 3.27 8.40
C VAL A 115 -3.60 3.57 7.47
N PRO A 116 -2.66 4.45 7.87
CA PRO A 116 -1.45 4.69 7.10
C PRO A 116 -0.67 3.38 6.92
N ASN A 117 -0.06 3.22 5.73
CA ASN A 117 0.74 2.04 5.45
C ASN A 117 1.83 1.87 6.53
N THR A 118 1.83 0.73 7.22
CA THR A 118 2.76 0.41 8.32
C THR A 118 4.24 0.62 7.93
N ARG A 119 4.57 0.45 6.64
CA ARG A 119 5.92 0.72 6.12
C ARG A 119 6.22 2.22 6.02
N LEU A 120 5.20 3.05 5.86
CA LEU A 120 5.30 4.50 5.73
C LEU A 120 5.18 5.22 7.08
N GLU A 121 4.65 4.55 8.12
CA GLU A 121 4.48 5.10 9.46
C GLU A 121 5.79 5.68 10.04
N LYS A 122 6.91 4.99 9.79
CA LYS A 122 8.25 5.47 10.19
C LYS A 122 8.66 6.82 9.56
N PHE A 123 7.98 7.23 8.49
CA PHE A 123 8.23 8.50 7.79
C PHE A 123 7.18 9.57 8.10
N SER A 124 6.06 9.22 8.76
CA SER A 124 4.92 10.11 9.00
C SER A 124 5.35 11.42 9.66
N LYS A 125 6.19 11.35 10.71
CA LYS A 125 6.70 12.53 11.41
C LYS A 125 7.51 13.48 10.51
N GLU A 126 8.26 12.93 9.57
CA GLU A 126 9.06 13.73 8.64
C GLU A 126 8.19 14.34 7.53
N ILE A 127 7.18 13.59 7.07
CA ILE A 127 6.19 14.08 6.10
C ILE A 127 5.34 15.20 6.72
N GLU A 128 4.90 15.04 7.98
CA GLU A 128 4.18 16.10 8.70
C GLU A 128 5.00 17.39 8.89
N ARG A 129 6.33 17.27 8.96
CA ARG A 129 7.26 18.40 8.99
C ARG A 129 7.47 19.06 7.64
N GLY A 130 6.76 18.62 6.60
CA GLY A 130 6.81 19.17 5.25
C GLY A 130 7.85 18.53 4.34
N LYS A 131 8.51 17.45 4.75
CA LYS A 131 9.39 16.68 3.85
C LYS A 131 8.56 15.82 2.89
N ILE A 132 9.15 15.55 1.74
CA ILE A 132 8.53 14.72 0.70
C ILE A 132 9.22 13.36 0.69
N LEU A 133 8.44 12.29 0.78
CA LEU A 133 8.93 10.94 0.64
C LEU A 133 8.91 10.54 -0.85
N LEU A 134 10.09 10.24 -1.38
CA LEU A 134 10.26 9.63 -2.68
C LEU A 134 10.31 8.10 -2.50
N MET A 135 9.50 7.40 -3.25
CA MET A 135 9.52 5.96 -3.42
C MET A 135 9.88 5.63 -4.86
N VAL A 136 10.92 4.86 -5.08
CA VAL A 136 11.33 4.45 -6.43
C VAL A 136 11.56 2.95 -6.52
N ASP A 137 10.90 2.31 -7.50
CA ASP A 137 10.97 0.88 -7.75
C ASP A 137 11.99 0.58 -8.83
N VAL A 138 13.18 0.08 -8.43
CA VAL A 138 14.31 -0.15 -9.32
C VAL A 138 14.72 -1.62 -9.34
N HIS A 139 15.39 -2.03 -10.43
CA HIS A 139 16.01 -3.35 -10.52
C HIS A 139 17.21 -3.46 -9.58
N LYS A 140 17.46 -4.66 -9.07
CA LYS A 140 18.56 -4.89 -8.11
C LYS A 140 19.93 -4.35 -8.57
N HIS A 141 20.23 -4.46 -9.86
CA HIS A 141 21.50 -4.00 -10.42
C HIS A 141 21.63 -2.47 -10.54
N GLN A 142 20.49 -1.73 -10.48
CA GLN A 142 20.48 -0.27 -10.57
C GLN A 142 20.46 0.42 -9.19
N ILE A 143 20.37 -0.36 -8.11
CA ILE A 143 20.20 0.20 -6.75
C ILE A 143 21.39 1.07 -6.35
N GLU A 144 22.61 0.58 -6.57
CA GLU A 144 23.83 1.28 -6.18
C GLU A 144 24.00 2.54 -7.03
N GLU A 145 23.91 2.42 -8.36
CA GLU A 145 24.00 3.52 -9.29
C GLU A 145 23.04 4.66 -8.97
N ILE A 146 21.75 4.33 -8.73
CA ILE A 146 20.73 5.34 -8.43
C ILE A 146 20.94 5.94 -7.03
N THR A 147 21.33 5.11 -6.05
CA THR A 147 21.59 5.58 -4.69
C THR A 147 22.78 6.55 -4.67
N ASP A 148 23.85 6.22 -5.37
CA ASP A 148 25.05 7.05 -5.42
C ASP A 148 24.79 8.35 -6.20
N THR A 149 24.12 8.27 -7.34
CA THR A 149 23.71 9.45 -8.12
C THR A 149 22.87 10.41 -7.30
N LEU A 150 21.90 9.89 -6.53
CA LEU A 150 21.05 10.73 -5.66
C LEU A 150 21.85 11.30 -4.50
N ARG A 151 22.75 10.54 -3.89
CA ARG A 151 23.54 11.00 -2.74
C ARG A 151 24.57 12.07 -3.13
N GLU A 152 25.24 11.93 -4.27
CA GLU A 152 26.23 12.90 -4.73
C GLU A 152 25.62 14.26 -5.07
N GLN A 153 24.44 14.25 -5.65
CA GLN A 153 23.83 15.45 -6.20
C GLN A 153 22.77 16.08 -5.28
N HIS A 154 22.23 15.29 -4.36
CA HIS A 154 21.27 15.70 -3.36
C HIS A 154 21.67 15.14 -2.00
N PRO A 155 22.70 15.68 -1.34
CA PRO A 155 23.14 15.23 -0.01
C PRO A 155 22.04 15.32 1.04
N ASP A 156 21.04 16.18 0.82
CA ASP A 156 19.84 16.30 1.66
C ASP A 156 18.83 15.14 1.45
N ALA A 157 18.97 14.37 0.37
CA ALA A 157 18.18 13.17 0.12
C ALA A 157 18.67 12.02 1.02
N THR A 158 18.06 11.85 2.17
CA THR A 158 18.46 10.83 3.13
C THR A 158 17.89 9.46 2.74
N PRO A 159 18.73 8.47 2.39
CA PRO A 159 18.26 7.11 2.14
C PRO A 159 17.74 6.49 3.44
N ARG A 160 16.50 5.95 3.43
CA ARG A 160 15.82 5.48 4.64
C ARG A 160 15.40 4.02 4.60
N GLY A 161 15.79 3.26 3.60
CA GLY A 161 15.52 1.83 3.58
C GLY A 161 15.36 1.22 2.18
N ARG A 162 15.32 -0.11 2.16
CA ARG A 162 15.20 -0.93 0.95
C ARG A 162 14.22 -2.07 1.26
N ASP A 163 13.07 -2.04 0.64
CA ASP A 163 12.08 -3.11 0.79
C ASP A 163 11.91 -3.89 -0.52
N PRO A 164 11.59 -5.19 -0.47
CA PRO A 164 11.19 -5.90 -1.66
C PRO A 164 9.89 -5.28 -2.20
N THR A 165 9.85 -5.01 -3.50
CA THR A 165 8.59 -4.67 -4.16
C THR A 165 7.76 -5.94 -4.19
N ILE A 166 6.71 -6.00 -3.39
CA ILE A 166 5.72 -7.07 -3.48
C ILE A 166 4.75 -6.61 -4.55
N PRO A 167 4.66 -7.32 -5.72
CA PRO A 167 3.58 -7.05 -6.64
C PRO A 167 2.27 -7.31 -5.89
N ALA A 168 1.28 -6.48 -6.13
CA ALA A 168 -0.02 -6.60 -5.48
C ALA A 168 -0.70 -7.95 -5.73
N PHE A 169 -0.27 -8.64 -6.82
CA PHE A 169 -0.57 -10.06 -7.12
C PHE A 169 0.56 -10.61 -7.98
N PRO A 170 0.90 -11.93 -7.85
CA PRO A 170 1.81 -12.61 -8.77
C PRO A 170 1.20 -12.72 -10.16
#